data_19ecf67ce1102adb131f8156ea8d4939
#
_entry.id   19ecf67ce1102adb131f8156ea8d4939
#
_cell.length_a   1.000
_cell.length_b   1.000
_cell.length_c   1.000
_cell.angle_alpha   90.00
_cell.angle_beta   90.00
_cell.angle_gamma   90.00
#
_symmetry.space_group_name_H-M   'P 1'
#
loop_
_entity.id
_entity.type
_entity.pdbx_description
1 polymer ?
#
loop_
_entity_poly.entity_id
_entity_poly.type
_entity_poly.pdbx_seq_one_letter_code
_entity_poly.pdbx_strand_id
1 'polypeptide(L)'
;EKISESDILIGLASSGIHSNGFSLVRKVFENTDLNGQMIELGGQKLIDNLLTPTKIYVKDLMPLVKAGVINGISHITGGGFIENIPRMFGDDLAAEITEGTWDILPIFDLLEKTGKLKHSEMFEIFNMGLGMVLAISPENVEQAKALLEGNCFEIGQIVKRDTAAVIIK
;
A
#
# COMPACT_ATOMS: atom_id res chain seq x y z
N GLU A 1 10.65 -18.24 -10.56
CA GLU A 1 10.07 -16.89 -10.42
C GLU A 1 8.97 -16.75 -11.46
N LYS A 2 7.79 -16.30 -11.04
CA LYS A 2 6.62 -16.20 -11.91
C LYS A 2 6.38 -14.78 -12.43
N ILE A 3 6.99 -13.77 -11.78
CA ILE A 3 6.80 -12.36 -12.13
C ILE A 3 7.60 -12.03 -13.38
N SER A 4 6.98 -11.34 -14.31
CA SER A 4 7.56 -10.92 -15.57
C SER A 4 7.27 -9.45 -15.87
N GLU A 5 8.03 -8.89 -16.80
CA GLU A 5 7.74 -7.59 -17.41
C GLU A 5 6.30 -7.60 -17.96
N SER A 6 5.58 -6.52 -17.76
CA SER A 6 4.16 -6.32 -18.09
C SER A 6 3.14 -6.92 -17.09
N ASP A 7 3.55 -7.64 -16.04
CA ASP A 7 2.62 -8.00 -14.97
C ASP A 7 2.00 -6.73 -14.38
N ILE A 8 0.68 -6.77 -14.21
CA ILE A 8 -0.08 -5.65 -13.65
C ILE A 8 -0.01 -5.69 -12.13
N LEU A 9 0.17 -4.53 -11.51
CA LEU A 9 0.17 -4.37 -10.06
C LEU A 9 -1.24 -4.03 -9.58
N ILE A 10 -1.79 -4.90 -8.74
CA ILE A 10 -3.10 -4.72 -8.10
C ILE A 10 -2.91 -4.44 -6.62
N GLY A 11 -3.42 -3.30 -6.16
CA GLY A 11 -3.41 -2.89 -4.77
C GLY A 11 -4.69 -3.26 -4.03
N LEU A 12 -4.58 -3.68 -2.76
CA LEU A 12 -5.70 -3.87 -1.86
C LEU A 12 -5.64 -2.84 -0.73
N ALA A 13 -6.75 -2.13 -0.51
CA ALA A 13 -6.83 -1.07 0.48
C ALA A 13 -6.40 -1.53 1.88
N SER A 14 -5.65 -0.67 2.57
CA SER A 14 -5.41 -0.80 4.01
C SER A 14 -6.61 -0.24 4.81
N SER A 15 -6.67 -0.59 6.09
CA SER A 15 -7.65 -0.02 7.03
C SER A 15 -7.14 1.24 7.75
N GLY A 16 -5.89 1.59 7.57
CA GLY A 16 -5.18 2.67 8.25
C GLY A 16 -3.67 2.49 8.18
N ILE A 17 -2.97 3.01 9.16
CA ILE A 17 -1.49 2.90 9.28
C ILE A 17 -1.05 1.44 9.46
N HIS A 18 -1.96 0.58 9.88
CA HIS A 18 -1.66 -0.77 10.35
C HIS A 18 -0.76 -0.74 11.59
N SER A 19 0.33 -1.52 11.60
CA SER A 19 1.24 -1.61 12.75
C SER A 19 2.63 -1.06 12.45
N ASN A 20 2.78 -0.17 11.45
CA ASN A 20 4.08 0.30 10.96
C ASN A 20 4.26 1.81 11.15
N GLY A 21 5.51 2.25 11.30
CA GLY A 21 5.86 3.65 11.42
C GLY A 21 5.50 4.31 12.76
N PHE A 22 5.08 3.56 13.79
CA PHE A 22 4.56 4.12 15.05
C PHE A 22 5.60 4.89 15.88
N SER A 23 6.88 4.65 15.70
CA SER A 23 7.93 5.49 16.34
C SER A 23 7.85 6.93 15.81
N LEU A 24 7.68 7.10 14.51
CA LEU A 24 7.50 8.40 13.88
C LEU A 24 6.13 8.99 14.22
N VAL A 25 5.05 8.21 14.17
CA VAL A 25 3.69 8.63 14.54
C VAL A 25 3.66 9.24 15.95
N ARG A 26 4.27 8.57 16.94
CA ARG A 26 4.36 9.08 18.31
C ARG A 26 5.11 10.41 18.39
N LYS A 27 6.20 10.55 17.62
CA LYS A 27 6.98 11.78 17.57
C LYS A 27 6.19 12.92 16.91
N VAL A 28 5.49 12.64 15.82
CA VAL A 28 4.69 13.64 15.09
C VAL A 28 3.57 14.18 15.96
N PHE A 29 2.90 13.31 16.72
CA PHE A 29 1.74 13.67 17.55
C PHE A 29 2.06 13.83 19.06
N GLU A 30 3.33 13.96 19.46
CA GLU A 30 3.73 14.02 20.87
C GLU A 30 3.05 15.14 21.68
N ASN A 31 2.71 16.25 21.01
CA ASN A 31 2.05 17.42 21.62
C ASN A 31 0.60 17.58 21.15
N THR A 32 -0.01 16.55 20.55
CA THR A 32 -1.38 16.59 20.03
C THR A 32 -2.33 15.88 20.97
N ASP A 33 -3.52 16.45 21.20
CA ASP A 33 -4.59 15.75 21.93
C ASP A 33 -5.12 14.59 21.08
N LEU A 34 -4.72 13.38 21.41
CA LEU A 34 -5.12 12.16 20.70
C LEU A 34 -6.63 11.87 20.80
N ASN A 35 -7.31 12.39 21.82
CA ASN A 35 -8.76 12.24 22.01
C ASN A 35 -9.56 13.36 21.33
N GLY A 36 -8.87 14.39 20.83
CA GLY A 36 -9.49 15.48 20.07
C GLY A 36 -10.07 14.98 18.74
N GLN A 37 -11.20 15.58 18.36
CA GLN A 37 -11.76 15.39 17.03
C GLN A 37 -10.97 16.22 16.01
N MET A 38 -10.61 15.59 14.89
CA MET A 38 -9.86 16.22 13.81
C MET A 38 -10.75 16.44 12.60
N ILE A 39 -10.80 17.68 12.11
CA ILE A 39 -11.58 18.03 10.91
C ILE A 39 -11.05 17.27 9.71
N GLU A 40 -9.73 17.14 9.60
CA GLU A 40 -9.02 16.41 8.54
C GLU A 40 -9.40 14.92 8.49
N LEU A 41 -9.84 14.36 9.62
CA LEU A 41 -10.29 12.97 9.73
C LEU A 41 -11.83 12.85 9.71
N GLY A 42 -12.52 13.85 9.14
CA GLY A 42 -13.99 13.87 9.10
C GLY A 42 -14.67 13.96 10.47
N GLY A 43 -14.01 14.59 11.44
CA GLY A 43 -14.51 14.73 12.81
C GLY A 43 -14.27 13.51 13.70
N GLN A 44 -13.53 12.51 13.22
CA GLN A 44 -13.15 11.36 14.05
C GLN A 44 -12.00 11.73 15.00
N LYS A 45 -11.88 10.99 16.09
CA LYS A 45 -10.76 11.15 17.02
C LYS A 45 -9.48 10.62 16.39
N LEU A 46 -8.36 11.31 16.65
CA LEU A 46 -7.05 10.87 16.17
C LEU A 46 -6.70 9.47 16.68
N ILE A 47 -6.94 9.20 17.98
CA ILE A 47 -6.63 7.91 18.60
C ILE A 47 -7.36 6.74 17.90
N ASP A 48 -8.62 6.92 17.48
CA ASP A 48 -9.42 5.87 16.86
C ASP A 48 -8.84 5.52 15.47
N ASN A 49 -8.36 6.53 14.71
CA ASN A 49 -7.67 6.31 13.44
C ASN A 49 -6.32 5.61 13.63
N LEU A 50 -5.55 6.01 14.65
CA LEU A 50 -4.24 5.41 14.94
C LEU A 50 -4.34 3.96 15.42
N LEU A 51 -5.42 3.61 16.15
CA LEU A 51 -5.63 2.27 16.69
C LEU A 51 -6.49 1.38 15.79
N THR A 52 -6.85 1.82 14.59
CA THR A 52 -7.56 0.98 13.63
C THR A 52 -6.79 -0.33 13.38
N PRO A 53 -7.42 -1.51 13.63
CA PRO A 53 -6.73 -2.78 13.47
C PRO A 53 -6.24 -3.03 12.06
N THR A 54 -5.10 -3.69 11.92
CA THR A 54 -4.58 -4.16 10.64
C THR A 54 -5.60 -5.05 9.94
N LYS A 55 -5.92 -4.76 8.68
CA LYS A 55 -6.83 -5.56 7.86
C LYS A 55 -6.26 -6.97 7.64
N ILE A 56 -7.12 -7.97 7.75
CA ILE A 56 -6.80 -9.38 7.48
C ILE A 56 -7.18 -9.71 6.03
N TYR A 57 -6.20 -9.97 5.20
CA TYR A 57 -6.36 -10.18 3.75
C TYR A 57 -6.60 -11.65 3.34
N VAL A 58 -6.59 -12.58 4.29
CA VAL A 58 -6.69 -14.03 3.97
C VAL A 58 -7.93 -14.37 3.15
N LYS A 59 -9.08 -13.78 3.49
CA LYS A 59 -10.34 -14.03 2.77
C LYS A 59 -10.29 -13.50 1.33
N ASP A 60 -9.65 -12.35 1.13
CA ASP A 60 -9.54 -11.71 -0.17
C ASP A 60 -8.55 -12.47 -1.07
N LEU A 61 -7.44 -12.96 -0.50
CA LEU A 61 -6.35 -13.60 -1.25
C LEU A 61 -6.59 -15.09 -1.57
N MET A 62 -7.27 -15.84 -0.69
CA MET A 62 -7.42 -17.28 -0.86
C MET A 62 -8.13 -17.70 -2.16
N PRO A 63 -9.16 -17.01 -2.66
CA PRO A 63 -9.75 -17.32 -3.97
C PRO A 63 -8.75 -17.18 -5.12
N LEU A 64 -7.92 -16.11 -5.11
CA LEU A 64 -6.92 -15.86 -6.14
C LEU A 64 -5.79 -16.90 -6.09
N VAL A 65 -5.33 -17.26 -4.90
CA VAL A 65 -4.32 -18.31 -4.71
C VAL A 65 -4.83 -19.66 -5.24
N LYS A 66 -6.08 -20.03 -4.93
CA LYS A 66 -6.69 -21.26 -5.44
C LYS A 66 -6.87 -21.26 -6.96
N ALA A 67 -7.18 -20.10 -7.55
CA ALA A 67 -7.29 -19.93 -8.99
C ALA A 67 -5.92 -19.91 -9.71
N GLY A 68 -4.82 -19.72 -8.96
CA GLY A 68 -3.46 -19.69 -9.50
C GLY A 68 -3.15 -18.45 -10.34
N VAL A 69 -3.88 -17.35 -10.14
CA VAL A 69 -3.78 -16.12 -10.94
C VAL A 69 -2.72 -15.14 -10.43
N ILE A 70 -2.14 -15.39 -9.25
CA ILE A 70 -1.13 -14.51 -8.63
C ILE A 70 0.27 -14.98 -8.99
N ASN A 71 1.11 -14.07 -9.49
CA ASN A 71 2.53 -14.28 -9.73
C ASN A 71 3.38 -13.86 -8.52
N GLY A 72 2.98 -12.82 -7.80
CA GLY A 72 3.65 -12.33 -6.60
C GLY A 72 2.73 -11.62 -5.64
N ILE A 73 3.09 -11.63 -4.36
CA ILE A 73 2.36 -10.97 -3.27
C ILE A 73 3.36 -10.21 -2.41
N SER A 74 3.07 -8.93 -2.13
CA SER A 74 3.79 -8.13 -1.15
C SER A 74 2.82 -7.60 -0.10
N HIS A 75 3.10 -7.86 1.17
CA HIS A 75 2.44 -7.20 2.29
C HIS A 75 3.22 -5.94 2.64
N ILE A 76 2.57 -4.78 2.53
CA ILE A 76 3.21 -3.49 2.81
C ILE A 76 3.28 -3.28 4.31
N THR A 77 4.47 -3.43 4.83
CA THR A 77 4.82 -3.32 6.27
C THR A 77 5.87 -2.23 6.49
N GLY A 78 6.68 -2.33 7.54
CA GLY A 78 7.81 -1.40 7.76
C GLY A 78 8.73 -1.36 6.54
N GLY A 79 9.19 -0.17 6.17
CA GLY A 79 9.90 0.08 4.91
C GLY A 79 9.02 0.42 3.72
N GLY A 80 7.69 0.51 3.93
CA GLY A 80 6.72 1.02 2.95
C GLY A 80 6.76 0.28 1.60
N PHE A 81 6.51 0.99 0.53
CA PHE A 81 6.55 0.46 -0.83
C PHE A 81 7.98 0.10 -1.25
N ILE A 82 8.93 0.95 -0.86
CA ILE A 82 10.31 0.90 -1.36
C ILE A 82 11.02 -0.39 -0.94
N GLU A 83 10.79 -0.88 0.27
CA GLU A 83 11.44 -2.10 0.75
C GLU A 83 10.60 -3.36 0.51
N ASN A 84 9.26 -3.27 0.50
CA ASN A 84 8.43 -4.47 0.47
C ASN A 84 8.12 -4.95 -0.95
N ILE A 85 7.81 -4.06 -1.88
CA ILE A 85 7.42 -4.43 -3.24
C ILE A 85 8.54 -5.16 -3.99
N PRO A 86 9.82 -4.71 -3.93
CA PRO A 86 10.92 -5.39 -4.63
C PRO A 86 11.19 -6.82 -4.17
N ARG A 87 10.72 -7.21 -2.98
CA ARG A 87 10.87 -8.60 -2.49
C ARG A 87 10.13 -9.64 -3.33
N MET A 88 9.23 -9.18 -4.22
CA MET A 88 8.47 -10.06 -5.10
C MET A 88 9.24 -10.51 -6.33
N PHE A 89 10.23 -9.73 -6.80
CA PHE A 89 10.88 -9.92 -8.10
C PHE A 89 12.40 -9.76 -8.03
N GLY A 90 13.07 -10.16 -9.10
CA GLY A 90 14.53 -10.09 -9.22
C GLY A 90 15.06 -8.68 -9.50
N ASP A 91 16.39 -8.55 -9.52
CA ASP A 91 17.08 -7.26 -9.65
C ASP A 91 16.98 -6.62 -11.05
N ASP A 92 16.51 -7.34 -12.04
CA ASP A 92 16.29 -6.91 -13.42
C ASP A 92 14.92 -6.24 -13.65
N LEU A 93 14.03 -6.31 -12.66
CA LEU A 93 12.68 -5.77 -12.73
C LEU A 93 12.49 -4.58 -11.76
N ALA A 94 11.48 -3.78 -12.05
CA ALA A 94 11.02 -2.68 -11.22
C ALA A 94 9.50 -2.58 -11.22
N ALA A 95 8.94 -2.06 -10.13
CA ALA A 95 7.55 -1.69 -10.03
C ALA A 95 7.36 -0.22 -10.42
N GLU A 96 6.60 0.05 -11.47
CA GLU A 96 6.16 1.39 -11.85
C GLU A 96 4.73 1.60 -11.35
N ILE A 97 4.55 2.53 -10.42
CA ILE A 97 3.30 2.78 -9.70
C ILE A 97 2.82 4.18 -10.02
N THR A 98 1.53 4.31 -10.33
CA THR A 98 0.89 5.60 -10.64
C THR A 98 0.08 6.05 -9.42
N GLU A 99 0.57 7.10 -8.75
CA GLU A 99 -0.16 7.72 -7.64
C GLU A 99 -1.49 8.33 -8.14
N GLY A 100 -2.50 8.35 -7.25
CA GLY A 100 -3.84 8.82 -7.60
C GLY A 100 -4.74 7.74 -8.23
N THR A 101 -4.24 6.53 -8.42
CA THR A 101 -5.06 5.38 -8.88
C THR A 101 -5.78 4.66 -7.74
N TRP A 102 -5.49 5.03 -6.50
CA TRP A 102 -6.18 4.52 -5.30
C TRP A 102 -6.42 5.66 -4.30
N ASP A 103 -7.28 5.42 -3.33
CA ASP A 103 -7.58 6.39 -2.27
C ASP A 103 -6.54 6.34 -1.15
N ILE A 104 -5.84 7.44 -0.94
CA ILE A 104 -4.97 7.64 0.23
C ILE A 104 -5.83 8.10 1.40
N LEU A 105 -5.75 7.38 2.53
CA LEU A 105 -6.56 7.72 3.70
C LEU A 105 -6.10 9.05 4.35
N PRO A 106 -7.02 9.88 4.83
CA PRO A 106 -6.71 11.22 5.37
C PRO A 106 -5.67 11.25 6.49
N ILE A 107 -5.49 10.15 7.22
CA ILE A 107 -4.48 10.03 8.28
C ILE A 107 -3.04 10.20 7.73
N PHE A 108 -2.79 9.78 6.48
CA PHE A 108 -1.46 9.94 5.87
C PHE A 108 -1.17 11.39 5.52
N ASP A 109 -2.15 12.12 5.00
CA ASP A 109 -2.03 13.57 4.75
C ASP A 109 -1.80 14.35 6.05
N LEU A 110 -2.52 13.96 7.11
CA LEU A 110 -2.35 14.57 8.43
C LEU A 110 -0.95 14.32 8.99
N LEU A 111 -0.43 13.11 8.85
CA LEU A 111 0.94 12.75 9.26
C LEU A 111 1.99 13.54 8.48
N GLU A 112 1.85 13.62 7.15
CA GLU A 112 2.76 14.34 6.27
C GLU A 112 2.83 15.82 6.65
N LYS A 113 1.68 16.48 6.78
CA LYS A 113 1.55 17.90 7.11
C LYS A 113 2.06 18.21 8.52
N THR A 114 1.61 17.45 9.53
CA THR A 114 1.97 17.69 10.93
C THR A 114 3.45 17.39 11.19
N GLY A 115 3.96 16.30 10.60
CA GLY A 115 5.35 15.89 10.70
C GLY A 115 6.30 16.66 9.80
N LYS A 116 5.78 17.49 8.88
CA LYS A 116 6.56 18.17 7.82
C LYS A 116 7.46 17.18 7.06
N LEU A 117 6.92 16.01 6.79
CA LEU A 117 7.63 14.94 6.10
C LEU A 117 7.63 15.21 4.59
N LYS A 118 8.64 14.71 3.90
CA LYS A 118 8.62 14.73 2.43
C LYS A 118 7.67 13.65 1.93
N HIS A 119 6.95 13.95 0.86
CA HIS A 119 6.03 12.99 0.26
C HIS A 119 6.70 11.65 -0.09
N SER A 120 7.91 11.68 -0.62
CA SER A 120 8.68 10.46 -0.89
C SER A 120 9.00 9.64 0.36
N GLU A 121 9.27 10.29 1.50
CA GLU A 121 9.52 9.61 2.77
C GLU A 121 8.29 8.86 3.30
N MET A 122 7.08 9.34 2.94
CA MET A 122 5.83 8.67 3.30
C MET A 122 5.76 7.26 2.69
N PHE A 123 6.17 7.09 1.43
CA PHE A 123 6.22 5.79 0.74
C PHE A 123 7.35 4.87 1.23
N GLU A 124 8.37 5.41 1.89
CA GLU A 124 9.43 4.62 2.54
C GLU A 124 9.02 4.08 3.91
N ILE A 125 8.04 4.72 4.57
CA ILE A 125 7.69 4.41 5.96
C ILE A 125 6.32 3.73 6.06
N PHE A 126 5.32 4.24 5.31
CA PHE A 126 3.92 3.90 5.46
C PHE A 126 3.38 3.11 4.26
N ASN A 127 2.21 2.51 4.46
CA ASN A 127 1.49 1.77 3.42
C ASN A 127 0.69 2.67 2.45
N MET A 128 0.58 3.96 2.73
CA MET A 128 -0.09 4.97 1.91
C MET A 128 -1.47 4.55 1.39
N GLY A 129 -2.23 3.79 2.19
CA GLY A 129 -3.56 3.32 1.83
C GLY A 129 -3.62 1.92 1.21
N LEU A 130 -2.49 1.28 0.92
CA LEU A 130 -2.43 -0.07 0.35
C LEU A 130 -1.71 -1.02 1.31
N GLY A 131 -2.42 -2.04 1.80
CA GLY A 131 -1.79 -3.03 2.69
C GLY A 131 -1.23 -4.25 1.96
N MET A 132 -1.74 -4.56 0.76
CA MET A 132 -1.23 -5.64 -0.10
C MET A 132 -1.06 -5.15 -1.53
N VAL A 133 0.00 -5.62 -2.18
CA VAL A 133 0.23 -5.43 -3.62
C VAL A 133 0.45 -6.80 -4.26
N LEU A 134 -0.25 -7.05 -5.35
CA LEU A 134 -0.21 -8.30 -6.10
C LEU A 134 0.38 -8.04 -7.48
N ALA A 135 1.21 -8.96 -7.98
CA ALA A 135 1.62 -8.98 -9.38
C ALA A 135 0.82 -10.07 -10.11
N ILE A 136 0.17 -9.71 -11.22
CA ILE A 136 -0.77 -10.54 -11.95
C ILE A 136 -0.53 -10.40 -13.44
N SER A 137 -0.42 -11.52 -14.17
CA SER A 137 -0.31 -11.48 -15.64
C SER A 137 -1.50 -10.76 -16.28
N PRO A 138 -1.30 -9.96 -17.34
CA PRO A 138 -2.36 -9.17 -17.97
C PRO A 138 -3.62 -9.97 -18.31
N GLU A 139 -3.46 -11.21 -18.78
CA GLU A 139 -4.57 -12.09 -19.14
C GLU A 139 -5.42 -12.54 -17.94
N ASN A 140 -4.90 -12.46 -16.71
CA ASN A 140 -5.58 -12.88 -15.49
C ASN A 140 -6.17 -11.71 -14.70
N VAL A 141 -5.95 -10.46 -15.10
CA VAL A 141 -6.37 -9.26 -14.35
C VAL A 141 -7.87 -9.22 -14.15
N GLU A 142 -8.65 -9.43 -15.20
CA GLU A 142 -10.12 -9.39 -15.10
C GLU A 142 -10.68 -10.51 -14.20
N GLN A 143 -10.08 -11.71 -14.26
CA GLN A 143 -10.44 -12.79 -13.34
C GLN A 143 -10.11 -12.43 -11.88
N ALA A 144 -8.94 -11.83 -11.66
CA ALA A 144 -8.54 -11.40 -10.32
C ALA A 144 -9.46 -10.31 -9.76
N LYS A 145 -9.81 -9.31 -10.56
CA LYS A 145 -10.77 -8.25 -10.17
C LYS A 145 -12.14 -8.84 -9.83
N ALA A 146 -12.61 -9.80 -10.60
CA ALA A 146 -13.88 -10.49 -10.33
C ALA A 146 -13.84 -11.26 -9.00
N LEU A 147 -12.75 -11.98 -8.71
CA LEU A 147 -12.56 -12.71 -7.46
C LEU A 147 -12.42 -11.78 -6.24
N LEU A 148 -11.96 -10.56 -6.44
CA LEU A 148 -11.88 -9.49 -5.43
C LEU A 148 -13.18 -8.68 -5.33
N GLU A 149 -14.21 -9.02 -6.08
CA GLU A 149 -15.50 -8.32 -6.12
C GLU A 149 -15.34 -6.81 -6.42
N GLY A 150 -14.32 -6.44 -7.19
CA GLY A 150 -13.96 -5.05 -7.50
C GLY A 150 -13.31 -4.27 -6.36
N ASN A 151 -13.04 -4.89 -5.20
CA ASN A 151 -12.41 -4.25 -4.05
C ASN A 151 -10.87 -4.17 -4.20
N CYS A 152 -10.41 -3.62 -5.30
CA CYS A 152 -8.98 -3.50 -5.62
C CYS A 152 -8.73 -2.33 -6.58
N PHE A 153 -7.47 -1.94 -6.69
CA PHE A 153 -7.01 -0.86 -7.55
C PHE A 153 -5.92 -1.39 -8.49
N GLU A 154 -5.99 -1.02 -9.75
CA GLU A 154 -4.89 -1.21 -10.69
C GLU A 154 -3.94 -0.03 -10.54
N ILE A 155 -2.79 -0.29 -9.91
CA ILE A 155 -1.90 0.77 -9.43
C ILE A 155 -0.66 0.98 -10.30
N GLY A 156 -0.43 0.10 -11.27
CA GLY A 156 0.75 0.17 -12.13
C GLY A 156 1.13 -1.18 -12.72
N GLN A 157 2.40 -1.33 -13.05
CA GLN A 157 2.91 -2.51 -13.75
C GLN A 157 4.36 -2.83 -13.37
N ILE A 158 4.78 -4.05 -13.66
CA ILE A 158 6.19 -4.45 -13.62
C ILE A 158 6.85 -4.07 -14.94
N VAL A 159 7.99 -3.42 -14.84
CA VAL A 159 8.80 -2.97 -15.98
C VAL A 159 10.23 -3.48 -15.86
N LYS A 160 10.99 -3.38 -16.93
CA LYS A 160 12.44 -3.60 -16.87
C LYS A 160 13.08 -2.51 -16.00
N ARG A 161 13.95 -2.94 -15.08
CA ARG A 161 14.62 -2.01 -14.17
C ARG A 161 15.72 -1.24 -14.91
N ASP A 162 15.70 0.09 -14.75
CA ASP A 162 16.80 0.96 -15.16
C ASP A 162 17.66 1.33 -13.94
N THR A 163 17.10 2.01 -12.97
CA THR A 163 17.82 2.48 -11.78
C THR A 163 17.15 2.02 -10.48
N ALA A 164 15.96 2.51 -10.20
CA ALA A 164 15.23 2.21 -8.98
C ALA A 164 14.37 0.93 -9.12
N ALA A 165 14.22 0.19 -8.02
CA ALA A 165 13.35 -0.98 -7.97
C ALA A 165 11.86 -0.61 -7.84
N VAL A 166 11.55 0.59 -7.35
CA VAL A 166 10.20 1.16 -7.28
C VAL A 166 10.24 2.58 -7.84
N ILE A 167 9.34 2.87 -8.75
CA ILE A 167 9.16 4.17 -9.40
C ILE A 167 7.73 4.61 -9.12
N ILE A 168 7.56 5.74 -8.45
CA ILE A 168 6.25 6.34 -8.18
C ILE A 168 6.11 7.59 -9.07
N LYS A 169 5.04 7.64 -9.86
CA LYS A 169 4.75 8.71 -10.83
C LYS A 169 3.48 9.45 -10.45
#